data_0244b41b25fcdb42af466630829caa99
#
_entry.id   0244b41b25fcdb42af466630829caa99
#
_cell.length_a   1.000
_cell.length_b   1.000
_cell.length_c   1.000
_cell.angle_alpha   90.00
_cell.angle_beta   90.00
_cell.angle_gamma   90.00
#
_symmetry.space_group_name_H-M   'P 1'
#
loop_
_entity.id
_entity.type
_entity.pdbx_description
1 polymer ?
#
loop_
_entity_poly.entity_id
_entity_poly.type
_entity_poly.pdbx_seq_one_letter_code
_entity_poly.pdbx_strand_id
1 'polypeptide(L)'
;MKLKLNPILREEMKRYAGSRRFYVWLAAYELLLLAVSGTGYGIALRTGWNHVMDYSGIAYVYLVLAGILGSTVLFLVPSFAAASIASEWEDRTMELLMASPLKPFRIVAGKMLSSICLTLLFIVAGMPFLSLVFVIGGVEKRHLLELLLVLAVESVFTGSIGVYLSALSRKTDTAGIRSYLAAMGAGIGTILIVAVVYFLRKSSGGHPAGVSPVSAFVLLLLVNPLVTLASLLMSHMGYIVKFERLLNVLGTLPQGILTHWCMISVLLQLLLSAVFFVLTVRRLQHYYQ
;
A
#
# COMPACT_ATOMS: atom_id res chain seq x y z
N MET A 1 30.38 10.53 6.73
CA MET A 1 29.41 11.43 6.07
C MET A 1 28.12 11.46 6.90
N LYS A 2 27.90 12.48 7.76
CA LYS A 2 26.65 12.59 8.55
C LYS A 2 25.54 12.96 7.57
N LEU A 3 24.70 12.00 7.21
CA LEU A 3 23.45 12.27 6.51
C LEU A 3 22.69 13.36 7.28
N LYS A 4 22.57 14.56 6.71
CA LYS A 4 21.73 15.63 7.26
C LYS A 4 20.26 15.23 7.01
N LEU A 5 19.77 14.33 7.84
CA LEU A 5 18.35 13.94 7.87
C LEU A 5 17.50 15.21 8.02
N ASN A 6 16.38 15.25 7.32
CA ASN A 6 15.41 16.33 7.46
C ASN A 6 15.05 16.48 8.96
N PRO A 7 15.21 17.67 9.57
CA PRO A 7 14.98 17.86 10.99
C PRO A 7 13.55 17.44 11.42
N ILE A 8 12.56 17.65 10.57
CA ILE A 8 11.16 17.25 10.80
C ILE A 8 11.05 15.72 10.90
N LEU A 9 11.65 14.99 9.96
CA LEU A 9 11.67 13.52 10.02
C LEU A 9 12.27 13.01 11.32
N ARG A 10 13.40 13.59 11.75
CA ARG A 10 14.09 13.19 12.98
C ARG A 10 13.23 13.44 14.23
N GLU A 11 12.51 14.53 14.27
CA GLU A 11 11.64 14.91 15.37
C GLU A 11 10.43 13.98 15.47
N GLU A 12 9.74 13.75 14.35
CA GLU A 12 8.59 12.84 14.31
C GLU A 12 8.99 11.39 14.67
N MET A 13 10.10 10.89 14.10
CA MET A 13 10.59 9.56 14.45
C MET A 13 10.91 9.42 15.95
N LYS A 14 11.49 10.46 16.58
CA LYS A 14 11.72 10.47 18.03
C LYS A 14 10.40 10.47 18.82
N ARG A 15 9.41 11.22 18.37
CA ARG A 15 8.09 11.29 19.01
C ARG A 15 7.41 9.92 19.03
N TYR A 16 7.43 9.19 17.91
CA TYR A 16 6.89 7.84 17.84
C TYR A 16 7.74 6.82 18.61
N ALA A 17 9.07 6.89 18.49
CA ALA A 17 9.98 6.03 19.23
C ALA A 17 9.92 6.23 20.77
N GLY A 18 9.44 7.40 21.25
CA GLY A 18 9.18 7.63 22.68
C GLY A 18 7.82 7.12 23.17
N SER A 19 6.94 6.69 22.27
CA SER A 19 5.56 6.33 22.61
C SER A 19 5.42 4.84 22.99
N ARG A 20 5.00 4.56 24.23
CA ARG A 20 4.69 3.18 24.67
C ARG A 20 3.59 2.54 23.80
N ARG A 21 2.61 3.32 23.34
CA ARG A 21 1.52 2.84 22.50
C ARG A 21 2.03 2.28 21.16
N PHE A 22 3.04 2.92 20.57
CA PHE A 22 3.65 2.46 19.34
C PHE A 22 4.24 1.05 19.47
N TYR A 23 4.99 0.79 20.54
CA TYR A 23 5.57 -0.53 20.79
C TYR A 23 4.52 -1.59 21.11
N VAL A 24 3.43 -1.23 21.79
CA VAL A 24 2.30 -2.16 22.03
C VAL A 24 1.65 -2.57 20.72
N TRP A 25 1.40 -1.62 19.80
CA TRP A 25 0.85 -1.92 18.48
C TRP A 25 1.80 -2.75 17.63
N LEU A 26 3.10 -2.46 17.66
CA LEU A 26 4.11 -3.24 16.97
C LEU A 26 4.16 -4.68 17.52
N ALA A 27 4.20 -4.84 18.83
CA ALA A 27 4.20 -6.16 19.47
C ALA A 27 2.92 -6.96 19.16
N ALA A 28 1.75 -6.32 19.18
CA ALA A 28 0.49 -6.97 18.81
C ALA A 28 0.50 -7.44 17.35
N TYR A 29 1.05 -6.64 16.45
CA TYR A 29 1.23 -6.98 15.04
C TYR A 29 2.18 -8.17 14.86
N GLU A 30 3.33 -8.17 15.54
CA GLU A 30 4.30 -9.28 15.51
C GLU A 30 3.69 -10.57 16.06
N LEU A 31 2.91 -10.50 17.15
CA LEU A 31 2.20 -11.64 17.71
C LEU A 31 1.16 -12.20 16.74
N LEU A 32 0.46 -11.32 16.01
CA LEU A 32 -0.46 -11.74 14.95
C LEU A 32 0.28 -12.51 13.85
N LEU A 33 1.39 -11.95 13.34
CA LEU A 33 2.21 -12.60 12.31
C LEU A 33 2.78 -13.94 12.79
N LEU A 34 3.24 -14.00 14.05
CA LEU A 34 3.73 -15.22 14.67
C LEU A 34 2.62 -16.30 14.72
N ALA A 35 1.42 -15.92 15.17
CA ALA A 35 0.29 -16.84 15.26
C ALA A 35 -0.13 -17.36 13.86
N VAL A 36 -0.23 -16.46 12.87
CA VAL A 36 -0.61 -16.83 11.50
C VAL A 36 0.48 -17.68 10.83
N SER A 37 1.74 -17.30 10.95
CA SER A 37 2.86 -18.07 10.39
C SER A 37 2.99 -19.42 11.07
N GLY A 38 2.94 -19.45 12.42
CA GLY A 38 3.06 -20.70 13.18
C GLY A 38 1.95 -21.70 12.89
N THR A 39 0.69 -21.25 12.83
CA THR A 39 -0.44 -22.09 12.45
C THR A 39 -0.37 -22.52 10.99
N GLY A 40 -0.03 -21.60 10.08
CA GLY A 40 0.09 -21.87 8.65
C GLY A 40 1.18 -22.90 8.35
N TYR A 41 2.39 -22.73 8.89
CA TYR A 41 3.46 -23.71 8.75
C TYR A 41 3.14 -25.03 9.44
N GLY A 42 2.50 -25.00 10.62
CA GLY A 42 2.07 -26.20 11.33
C GLY A 42 1.09 -27.05 10.52
N ILE A 43 0.17 -26.42 9.79
CA ILE A 43 -0.76 -27.11 8.89
C ILE A 43 -0.03 -27.61 7.63
N ALA A 44 0.78 -26.77 6.98
CA ALA A 44 1.50 -27.12 5.76
C ALA A 44 2.46 -28.30 5.97
N LEU A 45 3.14 -28.35 7.12
CA LEU A 45 4.05 -29.44 7.45
C LEU A 45 3.32 -30.75 7.84
N ARG A 46 2.12 -30.68 8.44
CA ARG A 46 1.32 -31.87 8.79
C ARG A 46 0.76 -32.59 7.56
N THR A 47 0.36 -31.85 6.54
CA THR A 47 -0.12 -32.45 5.27
C THR A 47 0.99 -33.16 4.50
N GLY A 48 2.26 -32.81 4.75
CA GLY A 48 3.42 -33.45 4.13
C GLY A 48 3.84 -34.81 4.73
N TRP A 49 3.18 -35.34 5.76
CA TRP A 49 3.55 -36.61 6.41
C TRP A 49 3.31 -37.85 5.54
N ASN A 50 2.62 -37.72 4.40
CA ASN A 50 2.41 -38.81 3.41
C ASN A 50 3.51 -38.88 2.34
N HIS A 51 4.77 -38.67 2.69
CA HIS A 51 5.98 -38.88 1.87
C HIS A 51 6.19 -37.97 0.63
N VAL A 52 5.33 -37.01 0.36
CA VAL A 52 5.56 -35.99 -0.67
C VAL A 52 5.41 -34.62 -0.02
N MET A 53 6.50 -33.84 0.05
CA MET A 53 6.42 -32.43 0.52
C MET A 53 5.54 -31.65 -0.44
N ASP A 54 4.34 -31.30 -0.01
CA ASP A 54 3.44 -30.45 -0.79
C ASP A 54 3.80 -28.98 -0.59
N TYR A 55 4.63 -28.45 -1.47
CA TYR A 55 5.04 -27.04 -1.47
C TYR A 55 3.86 -26.07 -1.69
N SER A 56 2.70 -26.57 -2.13
CA SER A 56 1.51 -25.73 -2.34
C SER A 56 1.01 -25.13 -1.03
N GLY A 57 1.05 -25.88 0.08
CA GLY A 57 0.68 -25.39 1.40
C GLY A 57 1.55 -24.21 1.86
N ILE A 58 2.86 -24.26 1.60
CA ILE A 58 3.81 -23.21 1.96
C ILE A 58 3.58 -21.94 1.14
N ALA A 59 3.25 -22.10 -0.14
CA ALA A 59 2.92 -20.98 -1.02
C ALA A 59 1.64 -20.27 -0.58
N TYR A 60 0.64 -20.96 -0.02
CA TYR A 60 -0.53 -20.32 0.58
C TYR A 60 -0.17 -19.51 1.84
N VAL A 61 0.75 -19.99 2.67
CA VAL A 61 1.25 -19.24 3.84
C VAL A 61 1.90 -17.92 3.37
N TYR A 62 2.70 -17.98 2.30
CA TYR A 62 3.28 -16.77 1.69
C TYR A 62 2.21 -15.77 1.25
N LEU A 63 1.17 -16.23 0.55
CA LEU A 63 0.07 -15.37 0.11
C LEU A 63 -0.63 -14.68 1.27
N VAL A 64 -0.93 -15.42 2.34
CA VAL A 64 -1.61 -14.87 3.52
C VAL A 64 -0.73 -13.83 4.21
N LEU A 65 0.55 -14.14 4.46
CA LEU A 65 1.48 -13.22 5.11
C LEU A 65 1.70 -11.96 4.24
N ALA A 66 1.92 -12.11 2.94
CA ALA A 66 2.06 -10.98 2.02
C ALA A 66 0.79 -10.14 1.95
N GLY A 67 -0.39 -10.77 2.00
CA GLY A 67 -1.69 -10.08 2.10
C GLY A 67 -1.83 -9.28 3.39
N ILE A 68 -1.37 -9.80 4.53
CA ILE A 68 -1.34 -9.07 5.82
C ILE A 68 -0.41 -7.86 5.71
N LEU A 69 0.79 -8.02 5.13
CA LEU A 69 1.72 -6.90 4.93
C LEU A 69 1.11 -5.82 4.01
N GLY A 70 0.44 -6.21 2.93
CA GLY A 70 -0.27 -5.28 2.05
C GLY A 70 -1.41 -4.55 2.76
N SER A 71 -2.20 -5.27 3.57
CA SER A 71 -3.25 -4.65 4.38
C SER A 71 -2.68 -3.64 5.40
N THR A 72 -1.49 -3.92 5.95
CA THR A 72 -0.76 -3.01 6.85
C THR A 72 -0.51 -1.66 6.19
N VAL A 73 -0.12 -1.64 4.91
CA VAL A 73 0.05 -0.40 4.14
C VAL A 73 -1.25 0.38 4.06
N LEU A 74 -2.36 -0.29 3.71
CA LEU A 74 -3.66 0.36 3.54
C LEU A 74 -4.26 0.92 4.84
N PHE A 75 -3.90 0.34 5.99
CA PHE A 75 -4.43 0.78 7.29
C PHE A 75 -3.48 1.73 8.01
N LEU A 76 -2.18 1.45 8.07
CA LEU A 76 -1.25 2.27 8.84
C LEU A 76 -0.85 3.57 8.13
N VAL A 77 -0.62 3.52 6.81
CA VAL A 77 -0.20 4.74 6.08
C VAL A 77 -1.24 5.86 6.20
N PRO A 78 -2.55 5.63 5.92
CA PRO A 78 -3.55 6.68 6.10
C PRO A 78 -3.61 7.20 7.53
N SER A 79 -3.43 6.34 8.54
CA SER A 79 -3.42 6.75 9.95
C SER A 79 -2.30 7.74 10.26
N PHE A 80 -1.06 7.41 9.89
CA PHE A 80 0.10 8.26 10.13
C PHE A 80 0.09 9.53 9.25
N ALA A 81 -0.29 9.38 7.97
CA ALA A 81 -0.30 10.48 7.02
C ALA A 81 -1.40 11.51 7.33
N ALA A 82 -2.57 11.06 7.81
CA ALA A 82 -3.68 11.94 8.17
C ALA A 82 -3.33 12.89 9.33
N ALA A 83 -2.61 12.39 10.33
CA ALA A 83 -2.20 13.20 11.46
C ALA A 83 -1.08 14.20 11.11
N SER A 84 -0.39 14.03 10.00
CA SER A 84 0.88 14.72 9.71
C SER A 84 0.78 16.26 9.70
N ILE A 85 -0.17 16.85 8.99
CA ILE A 85 -0.35 18.31 8.89
C ILE A 85 -1.57 18.78 9.70
N ALA A 86 -2.63 17.98 9.76
CA ALA A 86 -3.85 18.33 10.45
C ALA A 86 -3.63 18.49 11.98
N SER A 87 -2.71 17.72 12.58
CA SER A 87 -2.35 17.87 13.99
C SER A 87 -1.73 19.25 14.28
N GLU A 88 -0.93 19.81 13.37
CA GLU A 88 -0.33 21.14 13.55
C GLU A 88 -1.40 22.24 13.62
N TRP A 89 -2.51 22.08 12.86
CA TRP A 89 -3.65 22.97 12.95
C TRP A 89 -4.43 22.79 14.25
N GLU A 90 -4.64 21.56 14.68
CA GLU A 90 -5.39 21.21 15.88
C GLU A 90 -4.66 21.67 17.15
N ASP A 91 -3.33 21.48 17.20
CA ASP A 91 -2.46 21.88 18.30
C ASP A 91 -2.08 23.38 18.26
N ARG A 92 -2.54 24.14 17.26
CA ARG A 92 -2.21 25.56 17.02
C ARG A 92 -0.71 25.82 16.83
N THR A 93 0.05 24.83 16.37
CA THR A 93 1.49 24.92 16.11
C THR A 93 1.81 25.25 14.66
N MET A 94 0.80 25.35 13.80
CA MET A 94 0.97 25.63 12.37
C MET A 94 1.65 26.98 12.11
N GLU A 95 1.31 28.04 12.87
CA GLU A 95 1.93 29.35 12.75
C GLU A 95 3.42 29.30 13.08
N LEU A 96 3.80 28.54 14.10
CA LEU A 96 5.19 28.32 14.51
C LEU A 96 5.97 27.55 13.42
N LEU A 97 5.32 26.55 12.82
CA LEU A 97 5.89 25.79 11.71
C LEU A 97 6.12 26.66 10.47
N MET A 98 5.19 27.58 10.18
CA MET A 98 5.30 28.55 9.08
C MET A 98 6.36 29.63 9.34
N ALA A 99 6.54 30.07 10.60
CA ALA A 99 7.58 31.00 10.99
C ALA A 99 8.99 30.40 10.93
N SER A 100 9.11 29.08 10.79
CA SER A 100 10.40 28.40 10.67
C SER A 100 11.07 28.73 9.33
N PRO A 101 12.43 28.78 9.24
CA PRO A 101 13.17 29.05 8.00
C PRO A 101 13.11 27.88 7.01
N LEU A 102 12.21 26.91 7.19
CA LEU A 102 12.09 25.73 6.36
C LEU A 102 11.20 26.00 5.14
N LYS A 103 11.66 25.61 3.96
CA LYS A 103 10.83 25.69 2.75
C LYS A 103 9.67 24.68 2.83
N PRO A 104 8.45 25.04 2.34
CA PRO A 104 7.27 24.16 2.33
C PRO A 104 7.54 22.78 1.78
N PHE A 105 8.34 22.68 0.73
CA PHE A 105 8.80 21.40 0.16
C PHE A 105 9.48 20.50 1.21
N ARG A 106 10.35 21.04 2.07
CA ARG A 106 11.06 20.26 3.10
C ARG A 106 10.11 19.82 4.21
N ILE A 107 9.09 20.62 4.51
CA ILE A 107 8.08 20.28 5.50
C ILE A 107 7.25 19.11 5.01
N VAL A 108 6.68 19.21 3.80
CA VAL A 108 5.86 18.15 3.20
C VAL A 108 6.68 16.86 3.03
N ALA A 109 7.91 16.97 2.49
CA ALA A 109 8.79 15.81 2.32
C ALA A 109 9.14 15.14 3.65
N GLY A 110 9.40 15.92 4.71
CA GLY A 110 9.69 15.37 6.04
C GLY A 110 8.50 14.62 6.63
N LYS A 111 7.31 15.20 6.55
CA LYS A 111 6.08 14.61 7.08
C LYS A 111 5.61 13.38 6.28
N MET A 112 5.72 13.44 4.97
CA MET A 112 5.44 12.28 4.11
C MET A 112 6.43 11.14 4.37
N LEU A 113 7.73 11.45 4.47
CA LEU A 113 8.76 10.46 4.70
C LEU A 113 8.64 9.82 6.09
N SER A 114 8.19 10.56 7.12
CA SER A 114 7.99 9.99 8.46
C SER A 114 6.86 8.94 8.47
N SER A 115 5.73 9.20 7.82
CA SER A 115 4.63 8.24 7.73
C SER A 115 5.03 6.99 6.96
N ILE A 116 5.79 7.14 5.87
CA ILE A 116 6.32 6.02 5.08
C ILE A 116 7.33 5.20 5.89
N CYS A 117 8.30 5.85 6.56
CA CYS A 117 9.30 5.17 7.37
C CYS A 117 8.67 4.36 8.52
N LEU A 118 7.65 4.90 9.17
CA LEU A 118 6.93 4.18 10.23
C LEU A 118 6.23 2.93 9.68
N THR A 119 5.57 3.03 8.53
CA THR A 119 4.94 1.87 7.90
C THR A 119 5.97 0.85 7.41
N LEU A 120 7.06 1.31 6.79
CA LEU A 120 8.16 0.43 6.37
C LEU A 120 8.78 -0.32 7.56
N LEU A 121 8.81 0.28 8.75
CA LEU A 121 9.27 -0.40 9.95
C LEU A 121 8.38 -1.61 10.27
N PHE A 122 7.04 -1.50 10.19
CA PHE A 122 6.14 -2.64 10.36
C PHE A 122 6.34 -3.70 9.27
N ILE A 123 6.53 -3.28 8.00
CA ILE A 123 6.78 -4.20 6.89
C ILE A 123 8.09 -4.97 7.11
N VAL A 124 9.17 -4.28 7.48
CA VAL A 124 10.48 -4.89 7.73
C VAL A 124 10.43 -5.82 8.94
N ALA A 125 9.70 -5.45 10.00
CA ALA A 125 9.48 -6.28 11.17
C ALA A 125 8.76 -7.60 10.81
N GLY A 126 7.85 -7.59 9.82
CA GLY A 126 7.19 -8.78 9.30
C GLY A 126 8.05 -9.65 8.35
N MET A 127 9.19 -9.14 7.85
CA MET A 127 10.04 -9.89 6.90
C MET A 127 10.61 -11.20 7.45
N PRO A 128 10.98 -11.36 8.73
CA PRO A 128 11.44 -12.63 9.26
C PRO A 128 10.44 -13.77 9.04
N PHE A 129 9.14 -13.52 9.18
CA PHE A 129 8.09 -14.53 8.98
C PHE A 129 7.96 -14.94 7.51
N LEU A 130 8.13 -13.99 6.58
CA LEU A 130 8.18 -14.28 5.14
C LEU A 130 9.47 -15.00 4.73
N SER A 131 10.59 -14.70 5.39
CA SER A 131 11.87 -15.34 5.08
C SER A 131 11.88 -16.84 5.36
N LEU A 132 11.05 -17.31 6.30
CA LEU A 132 10.87 -18.74 6.56
C LEU A 132 10.31 -19.49 5.33
N VAL A 133 9.41 -18.87 4.57
CA VAL A 133 8.88 -19.44 3.31
C VAL A 133 10.01 -19.70 2.33
N PHE A 134 10.96 -18.78 2.24
CA PHE A 134 12.15 -18.90 1.41
C PHE A 134 13.07 -20.05 1.87
N VAL A 135 13.30 -20.16 3.19
CA VAL A 135 14.17 -21.20 3.77
C VAL A 135 13.59 -22.62 3.51
N ILE A 136 12.27 -22.76 3.55
CA ILE A 136 11.58 -24.03 3.29
C ILE A 136 11.50 -24.35 1.77
N GLY A 137 11.77 -23.37 0.89
CA GLY A 137 11.87 -23.56 -0.57
C GLY A 137 10.61 -23.24 -1.35
N GLY A 138 9.65 -22.47 -0.76
CA GLY A 138 8.40 -22.12 -1.44
C GLY A 138 8.48 -20.91 -2.38
N VAL A 139 9.47 -20.02 -2.20
CA VAL A 139 9.57 -18.73 -2.93
C VAL A 139 11.04 -18.33 -3.11
N GLU A 140 11.38 -17.70 -4.21
CA GLU A 140 12.72 -17.18 -4.48
C GLU A 140 13.04 -15.88 -3.72
N LYS A 141 14.33 -15.63 -3.43
CA LYS A 141 14.80 -14.37 -2.79
C LYS A 141 14.35 -13.11 -3.55
N ARG A 142 14.34 -13.20 -4.86
CA ARG A 142 13.91 -12.11 -5.75
C ARG A 142 12.47 -11.69 -5.46
N HIS A 143 11.57 -12.64 -5.22
CA HIS A 143 10.16 -12.37 -4.93
C HIS A 143 9.96 -11.58 -3.63
N LEU A 144 10.79 -11.84 -2.60
CA LEU A 144 10.76 -11.05 -1.37
C LEU A 144 11.18 -9.60 -1.59
N LEU A 145 12.21 -9.38 -2.42
CA LEU A 145 12.65 -8.02 -2.77
C LEU A 145 11.59 -7.29 -3.60
N GLU A 146 11.01 -7.94 -4.59
CA GLU A 146 9.94 -7.40 -5.42
C GLU A 146 8.71 -7.01 -4.56
N LEU A 147 8.33 -7.87 -3.62
CA LEU A 147 7.25 -7.57 -2.66
C LEU A 147 7.57 -6.33 -1.81
N LEU A 148 8.78 -6.25 -1.25
CA LEU A 148 9.21 -5.09 -0.45
C LEU A 148 9.16 -3.80 -1.27
N LEU A 149 9.63 -3.83 -2.52
CA LEU A 149 9.61 -2.67 -3.42
C LEU A 149 8.18 -2.22 -3.75
N VAL A 150 7.28 -3.16 -4.06
CA VAL A 150 5.88 -2.83 -4.34
C VAL A 150 5.21 -2.24 -3.10
N LEU A 151 5.38 -2.85 -1.92
CA LEU A 151 4.82 -2.32 -0.66
C LEU A 151 5.39 -0.93 -0.32
N ALA A 152 6.66 -0.67 -0.63
CA ALA A 152 7.24 0.66 -0.47
C ALA A 152 6.60 1.69 -1.40
N VAL A 153 6.37 1.35 -2.68
CA VAL A 153 5.68 2.24 -3.64
C VAL A 153 4.23 2.49 -3.23
N GLU A 154 3.51 1.44 -2.80
CA GLU A 154 2.14 1.59 -2.30
C GLU A 154 2.08 2.47 -1.04
N SER A 155 3.11 2.39 -0.17
CA SER A 155 3.23 3.28 1.00
C SER A 155 3.46 4.74 0.57
N VAL A 156 4.26 4.98 -0.47
CA VAL A 156 4.47 6.32 -1.05
C VAL A 156 3.16 6.85 -1.66
N PHE A 157 2.44 6.01 -2.39
CA PHE A 157 1.19 6.39 -3.05
C PHE A 157 0.09 6.73 -2.04
N THR A 158 -0.22 5.82 -1.13
CA THR A 158 -1.23 6.03 -0.09
C THR A 158 -0.84 7.16 0.87
N GLY A 159 0.46 7.27 1.20
CA GLY A 159 1.00 8.34 2.02
C GLY A 159 0.86 9.72 1.39
N SER A 160 1.12 9.85 0.09
CA SER A 160 0.96 11.12 -0.63
C SER A 160 -0.48 11.62 -0.64
N ILE A 161 -1.45 10.71 -0.83
CA ILE A 161 -2.89 11.02 -0.74
C ILE A 161 -3.25 11.43 0.69
N GLY A 162 -2.79 10.68 1.70
CA GLY A 162 -3.08 10.96 3.11
C GLY A 162 -2.53 12.31 3.54
N VAL A 163 -1.30 12.66 3.21
CA VAL A 163 -0.69 13.96 3.53
C VAL A 163 -1.41 15.11 2.80
N TYR A 164 -1.82 14.90 1.55
CA TYR A 164 -2.62 15.89 0.81
C TYR A 164 -3.96 16.15 1.50
N LEU A 165 -4.69 15.10 1.89
CA LEU A 165 -5.97 15.22 2.59
C LEU A 165 -5.79 15.79 4.00
N SER A 166 -4.66 15.51 4.65
CA SER A 166 -4.26 16.15 5.91
C SER A 166 -4.11 17.68 5.75
N ALA A 167 -3.45 18.13 4.67
CA ALA A 167 -3.29 19.54 4.37
C ALA A 167 -4.60 20.29 4.04
N LEU A 168 -5.63 19.54 3.62
CA LEU A 168 -6.98 20.09 3.38
C LEU A 168 -7.86 20.13 4.64
N SER A 169 -7.41 19.51 5.73
CA SER A 169 -8.19 19.32 6.95
C SER A 169 -7.56 20.11 8.09
N ARG A 170 -8.41 20.68 8.98
CA ARG A 170 -7.96 21.39 10.18
C ARG A 170 -8.06 20.57 11.46
N LYS A 171 -8.65 19.36 11.36
CA LYS A 171 -8.81 18.42 12.48
C LYS A 171 -8.28 17.05 12.07
N THR A 172 -7.58 16.40 12.97
CA THR A 172 -6.98 15.07 12.76
C THR A 172 -8.03 14.02 12.43
N ASP A 173 -9.18 14.03 13.12
CA ASP A 173 -10.26 13.07 12.88
C ASP A 173 -10.83 13.18 11.47
N THR A 174 -11.10 14.41 11.01
CA THR A 174 -11.61 14.64 9.65
C THR A 174 -10.59 14.26 8.58
N ALA A 175 -9.31 14.50 8.82
CA ALA A 175 -8.22 14.06 7.96
C ALA A 175 -8.15 12.53 7.90
N GLY A 176 -8.29 11.86 9.05
CA GLY A 176 -8.34 10.41 9.17
C GLY A 176 -9.46 9.80 8.33
N ILE A 177 -10.69 10.24 8.55
CA ILE A 177 -11.86 9.74 7.80
C ILE A 177 -11.67 9.91 6.29
N ARG A 178 -11.23 11.09 5.84
CA ARG A 178 -10.97 11.36 4.41
C ARG A 178 -9.87 10.47 3.85
N SER A 179 -8.79 10.27 4.59
CA SER A 179 -7.66 9.44 4.16
C SER A 179 -8.05 7.97 4.05
N TYR A 180 -8.82 7.45 5.02
CA TYR A 180 -9.35 6.08 4.94
C TYR A 180 -10.37 5.91 3.82
N LEU A 181 -11.29 6.87 3.63
CA LEU A 181 -12.24 6.83 2.51
C LEU A 181 -11.51 6.85 1.16
N ALA A 182 -10.45 7.64 1.02
CA ALA A 182 -9.64 7.66 -0.20
C ALA A 182 -8.89 6.34 -0.42
N ALA A 183 -8.27 5.78 0.62
CA ALA A 183 -7.57 4.50 0.54
C ALA A 183 -8.54 3.33 0.23
N MET A 184 -9.70 3.30 0.89
CA MET A 184 -10.74 2.30 0.60
C MET A 184 -11.37 2.52 -0.79
N GLY A 185 -11.56 3.76 -1.20
CA GLY A 185 -12.04 4.10 -2.55
C GLY A 185 -11.07 3.64 -3.63
N ALA A 186 -9.76 3.87 -3.46
CA ALA A 186 -8.74 3.41 -4.37
C ALA A 186 -8.61 1.88 -4.38
N GLY A 187 -8.75 1.21 -3.24
CA GLY A 187 -8.70 -0.24 -3.11
C GLY A 187 -10.04 -0.91 -3.48
N ILE A 188 -10.96 -0.93 -2.54
CA ILE A 188 -12.23 -1.66 -2.68
C ILE A 188 -13.17 -0.96 -3.67
N GLY A 189 -13.23 0.38 -3.63
CA GLY A 189 -14.17 1.16 -4.46
C GLY A 189 -13.95 0.94 -5.96
N THR A 190 -12.71 0.93 -6.43
CA THR A 190 -12.41 0.70 -7.85
C THR A 190 -12.79 -0.72 -8.30
N ILE A 191 -12.60 -1.74 -7.45
CA ILE A 191 -13.02 -3.12 -7.72
C ILE A 191 -14.56 -3.18 -7.82
N LEU A 192 -15.28 -2.52 -6.89
CA LEU A 192 -16.74 -2.48 -6.90
C LEU A 192 -17.28 -1.79 -8.16
N ILE A 193 -16.69 -0.66 -8.57
CA ILE A 193 -17.08 0.04 -9.80
C ILE A 193 -16.96 -0.90 -11.00
N VAL A 194 -15.81 -1.57 -11.16
CA VAL A 194 -15.59 -2.50 -12.26
C VAL A 194 -16.56 -3.68 -12.21
N ALA A 195 -16.79 -4.24 -11.03
CA ALA A 195 -17.74 -5.34 -10.83
C ALA A 195 -19.17 -4.95 -11.19
N VAL A 196 -19.63 -3.77 -10.75
CA VAL A 196 -20.97 -3.26 -11.06
C VAL A 196 -21.12 -3.02 -12.57
N VAL A 197 -20.15 -2.38 -13.21
CA VAL A 197 -20.18 -2.13 -14.65
C VAL A 197 -20.21 -3.44 -15.44
N TYR A 198 -19.42 -4.42 -15.02
CA TYR A 198 -19.43 -5.77 -15.62
C TYR A 198 -20.82 -6.45 -15.47
N PHE A 199 -21.40 -6.41 -14.28
CA PHE A 199 -22.69 -7.04 -14.00
C PHE A 199 -23.85 -6.40 -14.78
N LEU A 200 -23.90 -5.07 -14.83
CA LEU A 200 -24.92 -4.32 -15.58
C LEU A 200 -24.86 -4.68 -17.08
N ARG A 201 -23.67 -4.82 -17.66
CA ARG A 201 -23.51 -5.22 -19.04
C ARG A 201 -23.92 -6.66 -19.32
N LYS A 202 -23.54 -7.56 -18.44
CA LYS A 202 -23.93 -8.97 -18.57
C LYS A 202 -25.46 -9.11 -18.54
N SER A 203 -26.14 -8.31 -17.70
CA SER A 203 -27.61 -8.29 -17.60
C SER A 203 -28.28 -7.69 -18.85
N SER A 204 -27.61 -6.78 -19.56
CA SER A 204 -28.16 -6.11 -20.77
C SER A 204 -27.96 -6.92 -22.06
N GLY A 205 -27.54 -8.18 -21.99
CA GLY A 205 -27.36 -9.06 -23.17
C GLY A 205 -26.17 -8.72 -24.07
N GLY A 206 -25.31 -7.78 -23.66
CA GLY A 206 -24.12 -7.40 -24.39
C GLY A 206 -22.99 -8.42 -24.22
N HIS A 207 -22.63 -9.14 -25.28
CA HIS A 207 -21.39 -9.91 -25.29
C HIS A 207 -20.20 -8.95 -25.29
N PRO A 208 -19.14 -9.18 -24.47
CA PRO A 208 -17.95 -8.35 -24.41
C PRO A 208 -17.00 -8.64 -25.58
N ALA A 209 -17.51 -8.70 -26.81
CA ALA A 209 -16.66 -8.88 -27.99
C ALA A 209 -16.35 -7.51 -28.63
N GLY A 210 -15.15 -7.02 -28.36
CA GLY A 210 -14.61 -5.76 -28.92
C GLY A 210 -14.07 -4.80 -27.85
N VAL A 211 -13.25 -3.82 -28.27
CA VAL A 211 -12.79 -2.72 -27.41
C VAL A 211 -14.01 -1.96 -26.92
N SER A 212 -14.50 -2.36 -25.75
CA SER A 212 -15.73 -1.84 -25.17
C SER A 212 -15.39 -0.79 -24.11
N PRO A 213 -16.28 0.19 -23.83
CA PRO A 213 -16.05 1.15 -22.73
C PRO A 213 -15.83 0.48 -21.36
N VAL A 214 -16.10 -0.81 -21.18
CA VAL A 214 -15.72 -1.56 -19.95
C VAL A 214 -14.21 -1.68 -19.80
N SER A 215 -13.46 -1.82 -20.90
CA SER A 215 -11.99 -1.86 -20.87
C SER A 215 -11.40 -0.58 -20.26
N ALA A 216 -12.03 0.59 -20.48
CA ALA A 216 -11.63 1.84 -19.82
C ALA A 216 -11.81 1.78 -18.29
N PHE A 217 -12.88 1.17 -17.80
CA PHE A 217 -13.08 0.98 -16.35
C PHE A 217 -12.10 -0.02 -15.75
N VAL A 218 -11.69 -1.04 -16.49
CA VAL A 218 -10.66 -1.99 -16.04
C VAL A 218 -9.30 -1.29 -15.86
N LEU A 219 -9.00 -0.24 -16.64
CA LEU A 219 -7.79 0.56 -16.48
C LEU A 219 -7.75 1.31 -15.12
N LEU A 220 -8.88 1.56 -14.46
CA LEU A 220 -8.90 2.10 -13.09
C LEU A 220 -8.22 1.17 -12.10
N LEU A 221 -8.22 -0.15 -12.38
CA LEU A 221 -7.55 -1.13 -11.52
C LEU A 221 -6.01 -1.00 -11.55
N LEU A 222 -5.44 -0.28 -12.52
CA LEU A 222 -4.00 0.05 -12.53
C LEU A 222 -3.60 0.98 -11.37
N VAL A 223 -4.51 1.83 -10.90
CA VAL A 223 -4.27 2.70 -9.74
C VAL A 223 -4.50 1.98 -8.42
N ASN A 224 -5.12 0.80 -8.47
CA ASN A 224 -5.54 0.07 -7.28
C ASN A 224 -4.37 -0.68 -6.63
N PRO A 225 -3.98 -0.34 -5.37
CA PRO A 225 -2.88 -1.01 -4.68
C PRO A 225 -3.16 -2.51 -4.42
N LEU A 226 -4.41 -2.89 -4.11
CA LEU A 226 -4.76 -4.29 -3.88
C LEU A 226 -4.59 -5.15 -5.14
N VAL A 227 -4.97 -4.62 -6.31
CA VAL A 227 -4.84 -5.33 -7.58
C VAL A 227 -3.38 -5.40 -8.03
N THR A 228 -2.59 -4.34 -7.74
CA THR A 228 -1.14 -4.35 -7.99
C THR A 228 -0.47 -5.45 -7.16
N LEU A 229 -0.75 -5.50 -5.86
CA LEU A 229 -0.25 -6.55 -4.98
C LEU A 229 -0.70 -7.95 -5.44
N ALA A 230 -1.99 -8.11 -5.77
CA ALA A 230 -2.53 -9.39 -6.25
C ALA A 230 -1.85 -9.85 -7.55
N SER A 231 -1.59 -8.93 -8.49
CA SER A 231 -0.88 -9.25 -9.74
C SER A 231 0.54 -9.74 -9.49
N LEU A 232 1.25 -9.09 -8.55
CA LEU A 232 2.59 -9.50 -8.13
C LEU A 232 2.56 -10.89 -7.49
N LEU A 233 1.68 -11.12 -6.53
CA LEU A 233 1.58 -12.40 -5.82
C LEU A 233 1.19 -13.55 -6.77
N MET A 234 0.28 -13.31 -7.71
CA MET A 234 -0.07 -14.30 -8.73
C MET A 234 1.10 -14.59 -9.69
N SER A 235 1.94 -13.59 -9.99
CA SER A 235 3.17 -13.79 -10.74
C SER A 235 4.16 -14.67 -9.98
N HIS A 236 4.37 -14.42 -8.68
CA HIS A 236 5.24 -15.22 -7.83
C HIS A 236 4.81 -16.69 -7.71
N MET A 237 3.50 -16.94 -7.82
CA MET A 237 2.90 -18.29 -7.77
C MET A 237 2.84 -18.98 -9.15
N GLY A 238 3.32 -18.34 -10.22
CA GLY A 238 3.19 -18.86 -11.58
C GLY A 238 1.76 -18.82 -12.14
N TYR A 239 0.84 -18.07 -11.50
CA TYR A 239 -0.58 -17.96 -11.92
C TYR A 239 -0.87 -16.71 -12.72
N ILE A 240 0.12 -16.06 -13.32
CA ILE A 240 -0.05 -14.83 -14.09
C ILE A 240 -1.08 -14.99 -15.23
N VAL A 241 -1.12 -16.13 -15.91
CA VAL A 241 -2.08 -16.45 -16.98
C VAL A 241 -3.52 -16.47 -16.44
N LYS A 242 -3.73 -16.91 -15.18
CA LYS A 242 -5.05 -16.88 -14.56
C LYS A 242 -5.47 -15.45 -14.26
N PHE A 243 -4.55 -14.60 -13.82
CA PHE A 243 -4.79 -13.19 -13.59
C PHE A 243 -5.15 -12.44 -14.88
N GLU A 244 -4.39 -12.66 -15.96
CA GLU A 244 -4.67 -12.10 -17.28
C GLU A 244 -6.06 -12.52 -17.80
N ARG A 245 -6.42 -13.80 -17.65
CA ARG A 245 -7.76 -14.27 -18.02
C ARG A 245 -8.87 -13.59 -17.22
N LEU A 246 -8.66 -13.41 -15.92
CA LEU A 246 -9.65 -12.73 -15.06
C LEU A 246 -9.87 -11.30 -15.50
N LEU A 247 -8.81 -10.55 -15.81
CA LEU A 247 -8.92 -9.21 -16.35
C LEU A 247 -9.60 -9.17 -17.74
N ASN A 248 -9.29 -10.12 -18.62
CA ASN A 248 -9.91 -10.22 -19.94
C ASN A 248 -11.40 -10.60 -19.89
N VAL A 249 -11.85 -11.29 -18.84
CA VAL A 249 -13.28 -11.53 -18.60
C VAL A 249 -14.00 -10.23 -18.23
N LEU A 250 -13.32 -9.33 -17.50
CA LEU A 250 -13.85 -8.02 -17.13
C LEU A 250 -13.86 -7.03 -18.31
N GLY A 251 -12.88 -7.14 -19.23
CA GLY A 251 -12.79 -6.29 -20.41
C GLY A 251 -11.56 -6.62 -21.25
N THR A 252 -11.69 -6.55 -22.59
CA THR A 252 -10.57 -6.83 -23.50
C THR A 252 -9.52 -5.73 -23.42
N LEU A 253 -8.31 -6.08 -22.99
CA LEU A 253 -7.16 -5.19 -22.88
C LEU A 253 -6.05 -5.60 -23.85
N PRO A 254 -5.23 -4.64 -24.33
CA PRO A 254 -4.03 -4.96 -25.10
C PRO A 254 -3.09 -5.87 -24.31
N GLN A 255 -2.56 -6.89 -24.96
CA GLN A 255 -1.72 -7.91 -24.30
C GLN A 255 -0.47 -7.31 -23.64
N GLY A 256 0.10 -6.24 -24.23
CA GLY A 256 1.24 -5.54 -23.64
C GLY A 256 0.94 -4.89 -22.27
N ILE A 257 -0.30 -4.47 -22.01
CA ILE A 257 -0.70 -3.93 -20.70
C ILE A 257 -0.85 -5.08 -19.69
N LEU A 258 -1.40 -6.21 -20.12
CA LEU A 258 -1.63 -7.37 -19.28
C LEU A 258 -0.30 -7.99 -18.78
N THR A 259 0.65 -8.18 -19.70
CA THR A 259 1.96 -8.78 -19.39
C THR A 259 2.81 -7.91 -18.46
N HIS A 260 2.69 -6.59 -18.55
CA HIS A 260 3.45 -5.63 -17.73
C HIS A 260 2.59 -4.92 -16.67
N TRP A 261 1.45 -5.52 -16.28
CA TRP A 261 0.48 -4.91 -15.38
C TRP A 261 1.10 -4.33 -14.11
N CYS A 262 1.85 -5.14 -13.35
CA CYS A 262 2.47 -4.70 -12.11
C CYS A 262 3.41 -3.50 -12.32
N MET A 263 4.24 -3.53 -13.37
CA MET A 263 5.19 -2.47 -13.68
C MET A 263 4.48 -1.16 -14.05
N ILE A 264 3.44 -1.24 -14.89
CA ILE A 264 2.64 -0.09 -15.30
C ILE A 264 1.88 0.51 -14.09
N SER A 265 1.30 -0.33 -13.24
CA SER A 265 0.65 0.09 -11.99
C SER A 265 1.59 0.86 -11.08
N VAL A 266 2.78 0.31 -10.82
CA VAL A 266 3.82 0.93 -9.98
C VAL A 266 4.23 2.30 -10.53
N LEU A 267 4.48 2.40 -11.84
CA LEU A 267 4.84 3.67 -12.47
C LEU A 267 3.72 4.70 -12.38
N LEU A 268 2.47 4.28 -12.61
CA LEU A 268 1.31 5.16 -12.51
C LEU A 268 1.08 5.64 -11.08
N GLN A 269 1.22 4.78 -10.09
CA GLN A 269 1.12 5.13 -8.67
C GLN A 269 2.21 6.12 -8.25
N LEU A 270 3.46 5.96 -8.72
CA LEU A 270 4.55 6.90 -8.48
C LEU A 270 4.27 8.26 -9.12
N LEU A 271 3.76 8.28 -10.34
CA LEU A 271 3.39 9.52 -11.02
C LEU A 271 2.29 10.26 -10.26
N LEU A 272 1.24 9.56 -9.85
CA LEU A 272 0.15 10.14 -9.07
C LEU A 272 0.64 10.62 -7.70
N SER A 273 1.55 9.90 -7.04
CA SER A 273 2.15 10.36 -5.78
C SER A 273 2.92 11.66 -5.96
N ALA A 274 3.66 11.81 -7.06
CA ALA A 274 4.35 13.05 -7.36
C ALA A 274 3.35 14.22 -7.57
N VAL A 275 2.22 13.96 -8.24
CA VAL A 275 1.15 14.97 -8.40
C VAL A 275 0.58 15.39 -7.04
N PHE A 276 0.19 14.43 -6.18
CA PHE A 276 -0.35 14.74 -4.85
C PHE A 276 0.67 15.47 -3.97
N PHE A 277 1.93 15.08 -4.06
CA PHE A 277 3.03 15.76 -3.35
C PHE A 277 3.13 17.24 -3.78
N VAL A 278 3.15 17.51 -5.10
CA VAL A 278 3.20 18.89 -5.62
C VAL A 278 1.96 19.69 -5.22
N LEU A 279 0.78 19.09 -5.27
CA LEU A 279 -0.46 19.74 -4.82
C LEU A 279 -0.40 20.11 -3.34
N THR A 280 0.15 19.22 -2.50
CA THR A 280 0.34 19.50 -1.07
C THR A 280 1.31 20.66 -0.84
N VAL A 281 2.43 20.68 -1.55
CA VAL A 281 3.41 21.76 -1.46
C VAL A 281 2.79 23.12 -1.88
N ARG A 282 2.06 23.13 -3.01
CA ARG A 282 1.36 24.34 -3.48
C ARG A 282 0.32 24.82 -2.46
N ARG A 283 -0.42 23.89 -1.86
CA ARG A 283 -1.41 24.22 -0.83
C ARG A 283 -0.77 24.87 0.39
N LEU A 284 0.37 24.32 0.85
CA LEU A 284 1.11 24.93 1.96
C LEU A 284 1.67 26.31 1.58
N GLN A 285 2.20 26.49 0.37
CA GLN A 285 2.71 27.77 -0.10
C GLN A 285 1.66 28.89 -0.04
N HIS A 286 0.40 28.55 -0.33
CA HIS A 286 -0.69 29.54 -0.27
C HIS A 286 -0.98 30.05 1.15
N TYR A 287 -0.56 29.33 2.19
CA TYR A 287 -0.65 29.80 3.58
C TYR A 287 0.54 30.68 4.00
N TYR A 288 1.61 30.73 3.20
CA TYR A 288 2.78 31.59 3.42
C TYR A 288 2.62 32.99 2.78
N GLN A 289 1.59 33.21 1.97
CA GLN A 289 1.21 34.47 1.37
C GLN A 289 0.10 35.14 2.19
#